data_76dff97a2725425f1a49e34b72bb559d
#
_entry.id   76dff97a2725425f1a49e34b72bb559d
#
_cell.length_a   1.000
_cell.length_b   1.000
_cell.length_c   1.000
_cell.angle_alpha   90.00
_cell.angle_beta   90.00
_cell.angle_gamma   90.00
#
_symmetry.space_group_name_H-M   'P 1'
#
loop_
_entity.id
_entity.type
_entity.pdbx_description
1 polymer ?
#
loop_
_entity_poly.entity_id
_entity_poly.type
_entity_poly.pdbx_seq_one_letter_code
_entity_poly.pdbx_strand_id
1 'polypeptide(L)'
;MLRYSARPMFLLKKVFQLRDKANPDAEKPFLEHLEDLRVMVTRVVITLLITTVVCFTYRDQLMEILRKPISDVWEIHSANKLPKSGKLSADQWEVAKTGSEVLAHLPESLHELYLQQLAAEDRERVIVASCYRATISLPAEKQPAFVASLAALNAAQRSLLEELLVGKPDAMAGTRDRFKFMSSLNPTEAFMLSMKLAFFAGSVMAFPLLLYYVLQFILPGLHQHEKRAILPALGVGFGLFLCGVLFAYLWVLPSVLEFFYSYGESMGIANEWRIGYYLSFATQFTLIFGLCFELPVVVWVLVKIGLLNYELMSRTRGYAVVAIVVLAAVITPTPDAFTLGLLALPMILLYELSIWLAWFDARSQKKREQKEEEARLARLLSQPPTDTHTSHDNEKDPSSTDLDDLHSSYESYRTEENRERERDDSQESSERSE
;
A
#
# COMPACT_ATOMS: atom_id res chain seq x y z
N MET A 1 -49.80 17.44 -13.69
CA MET A 1 -48.59 17.88 -14.43
C MET A 1 -48.02 19.11 -13.77
N LEU A 2 -47.10 18.97 -12.83
CA LEU A 2 -46.40 20.08 -12.17
C LEU A 2 -44.94 20.07 -12.62
N ARG A 3 -44.58 20.98 -13.52
CA ARG A 3 -43.20 21.30 -13.89
C ARG A 3 -42.54 21.96 -12.67
N TYR A 4 -41.73 21.24 -11.92
CA TYR A 4 -40.86 21.80 -10.89
C TYR A 4 -39.75 22.62 -11.60
N SER A 5 -39.81 23.92 -11.41
CA SER A 5 -38.90 24.89 -11.97
C SER A 5 -37.49 24.77 -11.33
N ALA A 6 -36.53 24.30 -12.11
CA ALA A 6 -35.12 24.20 -11.74
C ALA A 6 -34.36 25.56 -11.73
N ARG A 7 -35.08 26.68 -11.71
CA ARG A 7 -34.52 28.05 -11.85
C ARG A 7 -33.82 28.63 -10.60
N PRO A 8 -34.19 28.33 -9.34
CA PRO A 8 -33.53 28.98 -8.21
C PRO A 8 -32.07 28.56 -8.01
N MET A 9 -31.73 27.31 -8.35
CA MET A 9 -30.36 26.74 -8.12
C MET A 9 -29.33 27.35 -9.07
N PHE A 10 -29.72 27.73 -10.30
CA PHE A 10 -28.81 28.33 -11.28
C PHE A 10 -28.44 29.78 -10.91
N LEU A 11 -29.37 30.53 -10.37
CA LEU A 11 -29.11 31.91 -9.93
C LEU A 11 -28.22 31.94 -8.69
N LEU A 12 -28.44 31.07 -7.71
CA LEU A 12 -27.59 30.94 -6.52
C LEU A 12 -26.15 30.61 -6.93
N LYS A 13 -25.96 29.66 -7.84
CA LYS A 13 -24.63 29.30 -8.34
C LYS A 13 -23.90 30.47 -9.02
N LYS A 14 -24.63 31.32 -9.73
CA LYS A 14 -24.07 32.50 -10.41
C LYS A 14 -23.72 33.62 -9.39
N VAL A 15 -24.52 33.80 -8.36
CA VAL A 15 -24.24 34.75 -7.26
C VAL A 15 -22.98 34.30 -6.47
N PHE A 16 -22.86 33.05 -6.15
CA PHE A 16 -21.66 32.50 -5.48
C PHE A 16 -20.40 32.63 -6.33
N GLN A 17 -20.47 32.37 -7.64
CA GLN A 17 -19.35 32.58 -8.55
C GLN A 17 -18.90 34.05 -8.67
N LEU A 18 -19.84 35.00 -8.56
CA LEU A 18 -19.53 36.42 -8.54
C LEU A 18 -18.87 36.85 -7.24
N ARG A 19 -19.34 36.30 -6.11
CA ARG A 19 -18.74 36.53 -4.79
C ARG A 19 -17.30 36.00 -4.72
N ASP A 20 -17.05 34.78 -5.20
CA ASP A 20 -15.72 34.15 -5.20
C ASP A 20 -14.73 34.90 -6.11
N LYS A 21 -15.21 35.56 -7.17
CA LYS A 21 -14.40 36.47 -7.98
C LYS A 21 -14.08 37.79 -7.27
N ALA A 22 -14.98 38.26 -6.42
CA ALA A 22 -14.84 39.54 -5.72
C ALA A 22 -13.94 39.42 -4.46
N ASN A 23 -13.93 38.24 -3.81
CA ASN A 23 -13.12 38.01 -2.62
C ASN A 23 -12.68 36.52 -2.59
N PRO A 24 -11.57 36.17 -3.25
CA PRO A 24 -11.13 34.80 -3.41
C PRO A 24 -10.64 34.13 -2.10
N ASP A 25 -10.40 34.90 -1.05
CA ASP A 25 -9.95 34.41 0.28
C ASP A 25 -11.09 34.42 1.32
N ALA A 26 -12.35 34.67 0.92
CA ALA A 26 -13.49 34.60 1.83
C ALA A 26 -13.78 33.14 2.24
N GLU A 27 -13.90 32.91 3.56
CA GLU A 27 -14.31 31.61 4.10
C GLU A 27 -15.67 31.19 3.53
N LYS A 28 -15.73 29.96 2.98
CA LYS A 28 -16.96 29.42 2.42
C LYS A 28 -17.94 29.07 3.53
N PRO A 29 -19.25 29.42 3.39
CA PRO A 29 -20.25 28.96 4.36
C PRO A 29 -20.30 27.43 4.41
N PHE A 30 -20.58 26.88 5.60
CA PHE A 30 -20.65 25.44 5.84
C PHE A 30 -21.55 24.68 4.84
N LEU A 31 -22.68 25.26 4.45
CA LEU A 31 -23.61 24.64 3.48
C LEU A 31 -23.00 24.50 2.07
N GLU A 32 -22.15 25.43 1.66
CA GLU A 32 -21.46 25.35 0.38
C GLU A 32 -20.38 24.27 0.40
N HIS A 33 -19.70 24.11 1.54
CA HIS A 33 -18.73 23.03 1.73
C HIS A 33 -19.38 21.64 1.69
N LEU A 34 -20.59 21.49 2.24
CA LEU A 34 -21.38 20.24 2.12
C LEU A 34 -21.78 19.94 0.67
N GLU A 35 -22.11 20.97 -0.12
CA GLU A 35 -22.40 20.79 -1.55
C GLU A 35 -21.16 20.36 -2.33
N ASP A 36 -19.99 20.97 -2.04
CA ASP A 36 -18.70 20.56 -2.61
C ASP A 36 -18.38 19.08 -2.27
N LEU A 37 -18.63 18.65 -1.01
CA LEU A 37 -18.49 17.26 -0.58
C LEU A 37 -19.39 16.32 -1.38
N ARG A 38 -20.68 16.68 -1.56
CA ARG A 38 -21.62 15.88 -2.35
C ARG A 38 -21.15 15.71 -3.79
N VAL A 39 -20.70 16.79 -4.41
CA VAL A 39 -20.17 16.76 -5.78
C VAL A 39 -18.91 15.91 -5.87
N MET A 40 -18.00 16.04 -4.92
CA MET A 40 -16.78 15.23 -4.85
C MET A 40 -17.11 13.75 -4.74
N VAL A 41 -17.94 13.34 -3.78
CA VAL A 41 -18.36 11.94 -3.60
C VAL A 41 -19.02 11.38 -4.85
N THR A 42 -19.88 12.16 -5.50
CA THR A 42 -20.53 11.74 -6.75
C THR A 42 -19.52 11.49 -7.86
N ARG A 43 -18.51 12.36 -8.02
CA ARG A 43 -17.43 12.17 -9.01
C ARG A 43 -16.59 10.93 -8.70
N VAL A 44 -16.25 10.71 -7.44
CA VAL A 44 -15.51 9.53 -6.98
C VAL A 44 -16.25 8.25 -7.32
N VAL A 45 -17.56 8.18 -6.98
CA VAL A 45 -18.38 6.98 -7.26
C VAL A 45 -18.51 6.71 -8.76
N ILE A 46 -18.75 7.76 -9.57
CA ILE A 46 -18.85 7.61 -11.03
C ILE A 46 -17.52 7.13 -11.62
N THR A 47 -16.40 7.69 -11.18
CA THR A 47 -15.06 7.30 -11.64
C THR A 47 -14.77 5.85 -11.29
N LEU A 48 -15.01 5.42 -10.04
CA LEU A 48 -14.86 4.03 -9.61
C LEU A 48 -15.74 3.07 -10.39
N LEU A 49 -16.97 3.45 -10.69
CA LEU A 49 -17.87 2.62 -11.48
C LEU A 49 -17.35 2.43 -12.92
N ILE A 50 -16.94 3.52 -13.56
CA ILE A 50 -16.40 3.47 -14.94
C ILE A 50 -15.13 2.63 -14.98
N THR A 51 -14.17 2.88 -14.08
CA THR A 51 -12.91 2.12 -14.06
C THR A 51 -13.12 0.65 -13.70
N THR A 52 -14.06 0.33 -12.82
CA THR A 52 -14.44 -1.05 -12.50
C THR A 52 -15.00 -1.77 -13.74
N VAL A 53 -15.90 -1.13 -14.50
CA VAL A 53 -16.44 -1.71 -15.74
C VAL A 53 -15.34 -1.94 -16.77
N VAL A 54 -14.43 -0.97 -16.93
CA VAL A 54 -13.27 -1.14 -17.83
C VAL A 54 -12.39 -2.30 -17.37
N CYS A 55 -12.02 -2.38 -16.09
CA CYS A 55 -11.18 -3.44 -15.55
C CYS A 55 -11.87 -4.82 -15.61
N PHE A 56 -13.19 -4.87 -15.56
CA PHE A 56 -13.93 -6.13 -15.70
C PHE A 56 -13.74 -6.78 -17.06
N THR A 57 -13.51 -6.00 -18.11
CA THR A 57 -13.20 -6.56 -19.46
C THR A 57 -11.84 -7.25 -19.51
N TYR A 58 -10.90 -6.86 -18.62
CA TYR A 58 -9.55 -7.41 -18.51
C TYR A 58 -9.39 -8.40 -17.34
N ARG A 59 -10.50 -8.95 -16.81
CA ARG A 59 -10.51 -9.83 -15.63
C ARG A 59 -9.57 -11.02 -15.72
N ASP A 60 -9.41 -11.60 -16.91
CA ASP A 60 -8.60 -12.82 -17.09
C ASP A 60 -7.09 -12.52 -16.93
N GLN A 61 -6.63 -11.40 -17.49
CA GLN A 61 -5.24 -10.91 -17.31
C GLN A 61 -4.95 -10.50 -15.86
N LEU A 62 -5.93 -9.83 -15.23
CA LEU A 62 -5.81 -9.44 -13.82
C LEU A 62 -5.76 -10.66 -12.89
N MET A 63 -6.52 -11.71 -13.22
CA MET A 63 -6.50 -12.97 -12.49
C MET A 63 -5.14 -13.66 -12.61
N GLU A 64 -4.53 -13.65 -13.79
CA GLU A 64 -3.21 -14.23 -14.01
C GLU A 64 -2.14 -13.51 -13.18
N ILE A 65 -2.16 -12.18 -13.18
CA ILE A 65 -1.26 -11.37 -12.35
C ILE A 65 -1.40 -11.74 -10.86
N LEU A 66 -2.62 -11.75 -10.32
CA LEU A 66 -2.83 -12.02 -8.91
C LEU A 66 -2.53 -13.46 -8.48
N ARG A 67 -2.61 -14.43 -9.40
CA ARG A 67 -2.26 -15.82 -9.13
C ARG A 67 -0.76 -16.06 -9.00
N LYS A 68 0.05 -15.22 -9.64
CA LYS A 68 1.51 -15.41 -9.71
C LYS A 68 2.17 -15.56 -8.34
N PRO A 69 1.95 -14.71 -7.32
CA PRO A 69 2.62 -14.84 -6.03
C PRO A 69 2.37 -16.18 -5.33
N ILE A 70 1.13 -16.70 -5.42
CA ILE A 70 0.81 -18.00 -4.81
C ILE A 70 1.39 -19.16 -5.60
N SER A 71 1.43 -19.06 -6.94
CA SER A 71 2.05 -20.10 -7.77
C SER A 71 3.56 -20.17 -7.52
N ASP A 72 4.24 -19.04 -7.38
CA ASP A 72 5.67 -18.97 -7.13
C ASP A 72 6.03 -19.60 -5.76
N VAL A 73 5.28 -19.29 -4.69
CA VAL A 73 5.48 -19.91 -3.36
C VAL A 73 5.28 -21.44 -3.43
N TRP A 74 4.26 -21.90 -4.12
CA TRP A 74 4.01 -23.33 -4.25
C TRP A 74 5.07 -24.03 -5.09
N GLU A 75 5.57 -23.40 -6.15
CA GLU A 75 6.62 -23.94 -6.99
C GLU A 75 7.92 -24.10 -6.20
N ILE A 76 8.34 -23.09 -5.44
CA ILE A 76 9.52 -23.13 -4.58
C ILE A 76 9.41 -24.28 -3.57
N HIS A 77 8.28 -24.43 -2.88
CA HIS A 77 8.10 -25.48 -1.88
C HIS A 77 8.00 -26.88 -2.50
N SER A 78 7.36 -27.00 -3.66
CA SER A 78 7.32 -28.30 -4.37
C SER A 78 8.68 -28.69 -4.91
N ALA A 79 9.47 -27.74 -5.40
CA ALA A 79 10.85 -27.98 -5.82
C ALA A 79 11.76 -28.39 -4.66
N ASN A 80 11.57 -27.80 -3.48
CA ASN A 80 12.32 -28.17 -2.28
C ASN A 80 12.03 -29.59 -1.76
N LYS A 81 10.89 -30.17 -2.13
CA LYS A 81 10.52 -31.55 -1.81
C LYS A 81 11.07 -32.58 -2.81
N LEU A 82 11.64 -32.11 -3.92
CA LEU A 82 12.28 -32.98 -4.89
C LEU A 82 13.65 -33.46 -4.39
N PRO A 83 14.15 -34.62 -4.89
CA PRO A 83 15.44 -35.14 -4.53
C PRO A 83 16.56 -34.15 -4.76
N LYS A 84 17.33 -33.82 -3.73
CA LYS A 84 18.50 -32.91 -3.82
C LYS A 84 19.67 -33.51 -4.56
N SER A 85 19.55 -34.77 -4.96
CA SER A 85 20.59 -35.51 -5.74
C SER A 85 20.80 -34.95 -7.17
N GLY A 86 20.03 -33.95 -7.59
CA GLY A 86 20.09 -33.37 -8.95
C GLY A 86 19.56 -34.31 -10.06
N LYS A 87 18.99 -35.45 -9.68
CA LYS A 87 18.46 -36.43 -10.64
C LYS A 87 17.12 -36.05 -11.25
N LEU A 88 16.40 -35.08 -10.67
CA LEU A 88 15.07 -34.70 -11.11
C LEU A 88 14.81 -33.20 -10.88
N SER A 89 14.66 -32.46 -11.98
CA SER A 89 14.24 -31.04 -11.91
C SER A 89 12.72 -30.90 -11.73
N ALA A 90 12.28 -29.72 -11.35
CA ALA A 90 10.83 -29.40 -11.20
C ALA A 90 10.06 -29.65 -12.49
N ASP A 91 10.61 -29.22 -13.65
CA ASP A 91 9.97 -29.43 -14.96
C ASP A 91 9.89 -30.91 -15.33
N GLN A 92 10.97 -31.67 -15.05
CA GLN A 92 11.01 -33.11 -15.29
C GLN A 92 10.02 -33.87 -14.40
N TRP A 93 9.86 -33.42 -13.17
CA TRP A 93 8.85 -33.96 -12.26
C TRP A 93 7.43 -33.69 -12.75
N GLU A 94 7.15 -32.49 -13.28
CA GLU A 94 5.85 -32.17 -13.87
C GLU A 94 5.53 -33.06 -15.07
N VAL A 95 6.48 -33.27 -15.98
CA VAL A 95 6.30 -34.17 -17.12
C VAL A 95 6.03 -35.60 -16.63
N ALA A 96 6.78 -36.06 -15.63
CA ALA A 96 6.60 -37.40 -15.06
C ALA A 96 5.25 -37.61 -14.39
N LYS A 97 4.77 -36.59 -13.63
CA LYS A 97 3.44 -36.61 -13.01
C LYS A 97 2.33 -36.66 -14.06
N THR A 98 2.39 -35.76 -15.03
CA THR A 98 1.39 -35.69 -16.10
C THR A 98 1.36 -37.02 -16.88
N GLY A 99 2.53 -37.58 -17.21
CA GLY A 99 2.60 -38.87 -17.84
C GLY A 99 2.02 -40.02 -17.00
N SER A 100 2.28 -40.02 -15.69
CA SER A 100 1.71 -41.00 -14.75
C SER A 100 0.15 -40.88 -14.63
N GLU A 101 -0.37 -39.68 -14.76
CA GLU A 101 -1.81 -39.44 -14.75
C GLU A 101 -2.46 -39.95 -16.03
N VAL A 102 -1.87 -39.70 -17.18
CA VAL A 102 -2.31 -40.25 -18.47
C VAL A 102 -2.32 -41.76 -18.40
N LEU A 103 -1.24 -42.40 -17.89
CA LEU A 103 -1.22 -43.87 -17.72
C LEU A 103 -2.32 -44.40 -16.83
N ALA A 104 -2.66 -43.70 -15.73
CA ALA A 104 -3.69 -44.13 -14.80
C ALA A 104 -5.12 -44.13 -15.43
N HIS A 105 -5.33 -43.31 -16.48
CA HIS A 105 -6.62 -43.19 -17.16
C HIS A 105 -6.68 -43.98 -18.48
N LEU A 106 -5.55 -44.44 -18.99
CA LEU A 106 -5.48 -45.26 -20.22
C LEU A 106 -5.81 -46.73 -19.92
N PRO A 107 -6.48 -47.48 -20.86
CA PRO A 107 -6.55 -48.92 -20.80
C PRO A 107 -5.19 -49.57 -20.78
N GLU A 108 -5.03 -50.68 -20.04
CA GLU A 108 -3.73 -51.40 -19.92
C GLU A 108 -3.08 -51.75 -21.26
N SER A 109 -3.93 -52.10 -22.25
CA SER A 109 -3.48 -52.44 -23.63
C SER A 109 -2.73 -51.29 -24.34
N LEU A 110 -2.92 -50.05 -23.92
CA LEU A 110 -2.29 -48.87 -24.51
C LEU A 110 -1.10 -48.33 -23.67
N HIS A 111 -0.84 -48.88 -22.47
CA HIS A 111 0.26 -48.41 -21.62
C HIS A 111 1.60 -48.51 -22.30
N GLU A 112 1.88 -49.67 -22.88
CA GLU A 112 3.18 -49.93 -23.55
C GLU A 112 3.36 -49.06 -24.79
N LEU A 113 2.28 -48.86 -25.56
CA LEU A 113 2.29 -47.99 -26.73
C LEU A 113 2.58 -46.51 -26.31
N TYR A 114 1.98 -46.04 -25.25
CA TYR A 114 2.18 -44.71 -24.73
C TYR A 114 3.61 -44.52 -24.23
N LEU A 115 4.12 -45.47 -23.44
CA LEU A 115 5.50 -45.44 -22.94
C LEU A 115 6.55 -45.48 -24.06
N GLN A 116 6.28 -46.18 -25.18
CA GLN A 116 7.18 -46.20 -26.35
C GLN A 116 7.26 -44.87 -27.09
N GLN A 117 6.21 -44.02 -26.98
CA GLN A 117 6.20 -42.68 -27.58
C GLN A 117 7.03 -41.65 -26.79
N LEU A 118 7.37 -41.95 -25.53
CA LEU A 118 8.15 -41.06 -24.69
C LEU A 118 9.65 -41.26 -24.93
N ALA A 119 10.45 -40.19 -24.76
CA ALA A 119 11.90 -40.30 -24.70
C ALA A 119 12.32 -41.27 -23.58
N ALA A 120 13.44 -41.99 -23.76
CA ALA A 120 13.86 -43.00 -22.81
C ALA A 120 13.98 -42.53 -21.36
N GLU A 121 14.46 -41.31 -21.16
CA GLU A 121 14.59 -40.68 -19.85
C GLU A 121 13.21 -40.34 -19.22
N ASP A 122 12.30 -39.81 -20.02
CA ASP A 122 10.95 -39.43 -19.54
C ASP A 122 10.12 -40.65 -19.24
N ARG A 123 10.30 -41.74 -20.01
CA ARG A 123 9.69 -43.05 -19.75
C ARG A 123 10.05 -43.60 -18.37
N GLU A 124 11.34 -43.56 -18.01
CA GLU A 124 11.78 -44.02 -16.70
C GLU A 124 11.18 -43.17 -15.58
N ARG A 125 11.17 -41.85 -15.76
CA ARG A 125 10.57 -40.90 -14.78
C ARG A 125 9.07 -41.11 -14.60
N VAL A 126 8.32 -41.33 -15.70
CA VAL A 126 6.89 -41.61 -15.69
C VAL A 126 6.58 -42.92 -14.97
N ILE A 127 7.40 -43.98 -15.18
CA ILE A 127 7.26 -45.25 -14.45
C ILE A 127 7.45 -45.05 -12.96
N VAL A 128 8.51 -44.34 -12.53
CA VAL A 128 8.77 -44.05 -11.12
C VAL A 128 7.67 -43.21 -10.52
N ALA A 129 7.18 -42.18 -11.23
CA ALA A 129 6.04 -41.34 -10.77
C ALA A 129 4.76 -42.18 -10.61
N SER A 130 4.50 -43.15 -11.51
CA SER A 130 3.36 -44.05 -11.39
C SER A 130 3.48 -44.95 -10.16
N CYS A 131 4.67 -45.53 -9.91
CA CYS A 131 4.93 -46.32 -8.71
C CYS A 131 4.82 -45.49 -7.42
N TYR A 132 5.34 -44.24 -7.43
CA TYR A 132 5.22 -43.31 -6.32
C TYR A 132 3.74 -43.03 -6.00
N ARG A 133 2.96 -42.68 -7.02
CA ARG A 133 1.52 -42.42 -6.89
C ARG A 133 0.75 -43.63 -6.34
N ALA A 134 1.04 -44.83 -6.85
CA ALA A 134 0.47 -46.06 -6.32
C ALA A 134 0.86 -46.30 -4.86
N THR A 135 2.14 -46.04 -4.48
CA THR A 135 2.60 -46.22 -3.11
C THR A 135 1.92 -45.30 -2.13
N ILE A 136 1.81 -44.00 -2.45
CA ILE A 136 1.18 -43.00 -1.52
C ILE A 136 -0.34 -43.17 -1.41
N SER A 137 -1.00 -43.84 -2.38
CA SER A 137 -2.41 -44.18 -2.29
C SER A 137 -2.72 -45.32 -1.28
N LEU A 138 -1.69 -46.02 -0.83
CA LEU A 138 -1.80 -47.09 0.15
C LEU A 138 -1.64 -46.56 1.60
N PRO A 139 -2.31 -47.19 2.59
CA PRO A 139 -2.06 -46.91 4.00
C PRO A 139 -0.57 -47.03 4.35
N ALA A 140 -0.06 -46.16 5.22
CA ALA A 140 1.37 -46.07 5.57
C ALA A 140 2.00 -47.43 5.98
N GLU A 141 1.23 -48.27 6.65
CA GLU A 141 1.65 -49.62 7.08
C GLU A 141 1.96 -50.56 5.90
N LYS A 142 1.30 -50.37 4.76
CA LYS A 142 1.43 -51.23 3.57
C LYS A 142 2.46 -50.71 2.57
N GLN A 143 2.90 -49.47 2.67
CA GLN A 143 3.82 -48.86 1.73
C GLN A 143 5.18 -49.57 1.63
N PRO A 144 5.86 -49.95 2.74
CA PRO A 144 7.16 -50.65 2.68
C PRO A 144 7.04 -52.00 1.98
N ALA A 145 5.99 -52.76 2.27
CA ALA A 145 5.75 -54.05 1.65
C ALA A 145 5.48 -53.92 0.14
N PHE A 146 4.75 -52.89 -0.27
CA PHE A 146 4.48 -52.64 -1.67
C PHE A 146 5.77 -52.25 -2.42
N VAL A 147 6.58 -51.34 -1.88
CA VAL A 147 7.88 -50.94 -2.48
C VAL A 147 8.82 -52.14 -2.64
N ALA A 148 8.84 -53.01 -1.63
CA ALA A 148 9.62 -54.24 -1.70
C ALA A 148 9.15 -55.21 -2.81
N SER A 149 7.87 -55.22 -3.12
CA SER A 149 7.26 -56.08 -4.17
C SER A 149 7.53 -55.58 -5.59
N LEU A 150 7.98 -54.34 -5.80
CA LEU A 150 8.29 -53.75 -7.10
C LEU A 150 9.62 -54.30 -7.68
N ALA A 151 9.64 -55.61 -7.99
CA ALA A 151 10.85 -56.30 -8.52
C ALA A 151 11.27 -55.81 -9.91
N ALA A 152 10.35 -55.21 -10.68
CA ALA A 152 10.61 -54.75 -12.06
C ALA A 152 11.39 -53.42 -12.13
N LEU A 153 11.58 -52.69 -11.04
CA LEU A 153 12.36 -51.46 -10.99
C LEU A 153 13.86 -51.73 -10.98
N ASN A 154 14.61 -51.01 -11.82
CA ASN A 154 16.06 -51.02 -11.75
C ASN A 154 16.59 -50.28 -10.50
N ALA A 155 17.89 -50.44 -10.19
CA ALA A 155 18.49 -49.83 -9.00
C ALA A 155 18.35 -48.29 -8.95
N ALA A 156 18.49 -47.64 -10.12
CA ALA A 156 18.37 -46.17 -10.23
C ALA A 156 16.91 -45.71 -10.00
N GLN A 157 15.94 -46.42 -10.57
CA GLN A 157 14.51 -46.14 -10.39
C GLN A 157 14.08 -46.34 -8.93
N ARG A 158 14.61 -47.39 -8.29
CA ARG A 158 14.30 -47.68 -6.86
C ARG A 158 14.87 -46.61 -5.96
N SER A 159 16.12 -46.17 -6.15
CA SER A 159 16.72 -45.09 -5.37
C SER A 159 15.97 -43.77 -5.54
N LEU A 160 15.51 -43.45 -6.76
CA LEU A 160 14.71 -42.28 -7.03
C LEU A 160 13.33 -42.38 -6.35
N LEU A 161 12.69 -43.53 -6.37
CA LEU A 161 11.42 -43.76 -5.69
C LEU A 161 11.54 -43.59 -4.14
N GLU A 162 12.61 -44.13 -3.54
CA GLU A 162 12.88 -43.98 -2.11
C GLU A 162 13.13 -42.51 -1.74
N GLU A 163 13.90 -41.76 -2.54
CA GLU A 163 14.11 -40.33 -2.33
C GLU A 163 12.79 -39.54 -2.44
N LEU A 164 11.93 -39.87 -3.41
CA LEU A 164 10.60 -39.27 -3.55
C LEU A 164 9.68 -39.59 -2.37
N LEU A 165 9.74 -40.80 -1.82
CA LEU A 165 8.94 -41.18 -0.64
C LEU A 165 9.39 -40.47 0.63
N VAL A 166 10.67 -40.10 0.74
CA VAL A 166 11.18 -39.26 1.85
C VAL A 166 10.79 -37.81 1.67
N GLY A 167 10.98 -37.25 0.48
CA GLY A 167 10.66 -35.86 0.16
C GLY A 167 9.15 -35.57 0.09
N LYS A 168 8.36 -36.60 -0.20
CA LYS A 168 6.90 -36.51 -0.40
C LYS A 168 6.47 -35.33 -1.28
N PRO A 169 7.04 -35.18 -2.49
CA PRO A 169 6.55 -34.18 -3.42
C PRO A 169 5.10 -34.46 -3.77
N ASP A 170 4.36 -33.40 -4.10
CA ASP A 170 2.96 -33.56 -4.46
C ASP A 170 2.82 -34.44 -5.75
N ALA A 171 2.16 -35.56 -5.62
CA ALA A 171 1.96 -36.53 -6.70
C ALA A 171 0.69 -36.25 -7.51
N MET A 172 -0.23 -35.46 -6.97
CA MET A 172 -1.59 -35.36 -7.50
C MET A 172 -1.83 -34.12 -8.36
N ALA A 173 -0.93 -33.15 -8.36
CA ALA A 173 -1.18 -31.91 -9.07
C ALA A 173 -0.21 -31.71 -10.23
N GLY A 174 -0.66 -31.87 -11.45
CA GLY A 174 -0.01 -31.29 -12.63
C GLY A 174 -0.06 -29.78 -12.61
N THR A 175 0.90 -29.08 -13.24
CA THR A 175 0.98 -27.61 -13.24
C THR A 175 -0.30 -26.94 -13.78
N ARG A 176 -1.01 -27.59 -14.69
CA ARG A 176 -2.33 -27.16 -15.18
C ARG A 176 -3.47 -27.46 -14.20
N ASP A 177 -3.34 -28.50 -13.38
CA ASP A 177 -4.35 -28.92 -12.42
C ASP A 177 -4.16 -28.29 -11.04
N ARG A 178 -2.98 -27.71 -10.75
CA ARG A 178 -2.75 -26.96 -9.49
C ARG A 178 -3.78 -25.86 -9.25
N PHE A 179 -4.32 -25.27 -10.33
CA PHE A 179 -5.40 -24.32 -10.25
C PHE A 179 -6.79 -24.96 -10.16
N LYS A 180 -6.95 -26.26 -10.43
CA LYS A 180 -8.20 -27.00 -10.18
C LYS A 180 -8.44 -27.30 -8.69
N PHE A 181 -7.39 -27.33 -7.86
CA PHE A 181 -7.55 -27.45 -6.40
C PHE A 181 -8.13 -26.19 -5.74
N MET A 182 -8.13 -25.07 -6.44
CA MET A 182 -8.88 -23.90 -6.04
C MET A 182 -10.34 -24.05 -6.47
N SER A 183 -11.05 -25.04 -5.87
CA SER A 183 -12.45 -25.28 -6.19
C SER A 183 -13.34 -24.13 -5.74
N SER A 184 -14.23 -23.71 -6.61
CA SER A 184 -15.37 -22.86 -6.26
C SER A 184 -16.47 -23.77 -5.71
N LEU A 185 -16.91 -23.51 -4.48
CA LEU A 185 -18.00 -24.29 -3.89
C LEU A 185 -19.40 -23.75 -4.26
N ASN A 186 -19.44 -22.49 -4.69
CA ASN A 186 -20.70 -21.85 -5.09
C ASN A 186 -20.63 -21.40 -6.56
N PRO A 187 -21.67 -21.59 -7.35
CA PRO A 187 -21.72 -21.17 -8.76
C PRO A 187 -21.47 -19.66 -8.94
N THR A 188 -21.86 -18.83 -7.95
CA THR A 188 -21.70 -17.38 -7.96
C THR A 188 -20.31 -16.91 -7.53
N GLU A 189 -19.48 -17.79 -6.94
CA GLU A 189 -18.17 -17.41 -6.37
C GLU A 189 -17.24 -16.86 -7.45
N ALA A 190 -17.12 -17.51 -8.60
CA ALA A 190 -16.29 -17.08 -9.71
C ALA A 190 -16.69 -15.69 -10.24
N PHE A 191 -17.98 -15.40 -10.33
CA PHE A 191 -18.48 -14.09 -10.74
C PHE A 191 -18.14 -13.02 -9.69
N MET A 192 -18.42 -13.31 -8.42
CA MET A 192 -18.12 -12.39 -7.31
C MET A 192 -16.63 -12.08 -7.20
N LEU A 193 -15.77 -13.08 -7.43
CA LEU A 193 -14.32 -12.88 -7.48
C LEU A 193 -13.89 -11.97 -8.62
N SER A 194 -14.46 -12.18 -9.81
CA SER A 194 -14.20 -11.32 -10.98
C SER A 194 -14.64 -9.87 -10.71
N MET A 195 -15.77 -9.66 -10.04
CA MET A 195 -16.23 -8.34 -9.63
C MET A 195 -15.31 -7.68 -8.61
N LYS A 196 -14.90 -8.42 -7.56
CA LYS A 196 -13.94 -7.91 -6.56
C LYS A 196 -12.62 -7.54 -7.20
N LEU A 197 -12.10 -8.38 -8.08
CA LEU A 197 -10.85 -8.13 -8.80
C LEU A 197 -10.94 -6.91 -9.70
N ALA A 198 -12.03 -6.75 -10.44
CA ALA A 198 -12.29 -5.59 -11.28
C ALA A 198 -12.42 -4.31 -10.45
N PHE A 199 -13.08 -4.36 -9.30
CA PHE A 199 -13.20 -3.23 -8.39
C PHE A 199 -11.84 -2.84 -7.80
N PHE A 200 -11.04 -3.82 -7.38
CA PHE A 200 -9.67 -3.59 -6.91
C PHE A 200 -8.80 -2.91 -7.97
N ALA A 201 -8.72 -3.51 -9.16
CA ALA A 201 -7.93 -2.96 -10.26
C ALA A 201 -8.47 -1.60 -10.72
N GLY A 202 -9.80 -1.45 -10.75
CA GLY A 202 -10.48 -0.19 -11.03
C GLY A 202 -10.15 0.89 -10.01
N SER A 203 -10.02 0.55 -8.73
CA SER A 203 -9.63 1.47 -7.66
C SER A 203 -8.18 1.93 -7.83
N VAL A 204 -7.25 1.01 -8.16
CA VAL A 204 -5.84 1.34 -8.43
C VAL A 204 -5.74 2.26 -9.66
N MET A 205 -6.48 1.96 -10.74
CA MET A 205 -6.48 2.78 -11.95
C MET A 205 -7.15 4.15 -11.74
N ALA A 206 -8.21 4.21 -10.93
CA ALA A 206 -8.91 5.46 -10.60
C ALA A 206 -8.13 6.35 -9.63
N PHE A 207 -7.17 5.79 -8.89
CA PHE A 207 -6.54 6.45 -7.75
C PHE A 207 -6.02 7.87 -8.03
N PRO A 208 -5.32 8.17 -9.14
CA PRO A 208 -4.87 9.54 -9.43
C PRO A 208 -6.03 10.54 -9.54
N LEU A 209 -7.17 10.12 -10.09
CA LEU A 209 -8.37 10.96 -10.17
C LEU A 209 -9.04 11.11 -8.81
N LEU A 210 -9.08 10.03 -8.01
CA LEU A 210 -9.62 10.05 -6.65
C LEU A 210 -8.81 11.01 -5.77
N LEU A 211 -7.49 10.89 -5.80
CA LEU A 211 -6.58 11.77 -5.07
C LEU A 211 -6.76 13.24 -5.50
N TYR A 212 -6.89 13.48 -6.81
CA TYR A 212 -7.17 14.81 -7.33
C TYR A 212 -8.48 15.39 -6.79
N TYR A 213 -9.58 14.62 -6.76
CA TYR A 213 -10.87 15.09 -6.24
C TYR A 213 -10.82 15.37 -4.75
N VAL A 214 -10.13 14.53 -3.98
CA VAL A 214 -9.92 14.73 -2.53
C VAL A 214 -9.09 15.98 -2.28
N LEU A 215 -7.97 16.15 -2.97
CA LEU A 215 -7.15 17.35 -2.85
C LEU A 215 -7.92 18.60 -3.26
N GLN A 216 -8.69 18.56 -4.35
CA GLN A 216 -9.54 19.67 -4.78
C GLN A 216 -10.60 20.05 -3.75
N PHE A 217 -11.14 19.09 -3.00
CA PHE A 217 -12.09 19.34 -1.93
C PHE A 217 -11.44 20.04 -0.71
N ILE A 218 -10.19 19.68 -0.40
CA ILE A 218 -9.42 20.28 0.70
C ILE A 218 -8.91 21.69 0.34
N LEU A 219 -8.72 21.97 -0.95
CA LEU A 219 -8.18 23.22 -1.50
C LEU A 219 -8.81 24.54 -1.06
N PRO A 220 -10.14 24.65 -0.84
CA PRO A 220 -10.73 25.90 -0.40
C PRO A 220 -10.16 26.42 0.92
N GLY A 221 -9.58 25.53 1.75
CA GLY A 221 -8.88 25.88 2.98
C GLY A 221 -7.43 26.34 2.79
N LEU A 222 -6.87 26.29 1.56
CA LEU A 222 -5.49 26.65 1.28
C LEU A 222 -5.36 28.05 0.64
N HIS A 223 -4.29 28.78 1.02
CA HIS A 223 -3.96 30.10 0.43
C HIS A 223 -3.58 29.95 -1.06
N GLN A 224 -3.79 31.01 -1.84
CA GLN A 224 -3.57 30.97 -3.30
C GLN A 224 -2.16 30.56 -3.73
N HIS A 225 -1.14 30.90 -2.93
CA HIS A 225 0.26 30.49 -3.17
C HIS A 225 0.49 29.00 -3.01
N GLU A 226 -0.29 28.31 -2.18
CA GLU A 226 -0.17 26.88 -1.89
C GLU A 226 -0.89 26.01 -2.93
N LYS A 227 -1.83 26.57 -3.68
CA LYS A 227 -2.55 25.87 -4.77
C LYS A 227 -1.61 25.38 -5.88
N ARG A 228 -0.45 26.03 -6.07
CA ARG A 228 0.57 25.58 -7.04
C ARG A 228 1.29 24.30 -6.63
N ALA A 229 1.27 23.97 -5.34
CA ALA A 229 1.90 22.76 -4.80
C ALA A 229 1.07 21.46 -5.02
N ILE A 230 -0.20 21.58 -5.48
CA ILE A 230 -1.11 20.45 -5.62
C ILE A 230 -0.70 19.50 -6.73
N LEU A 231 -0.30 20.04 -7.87
CA LEU A 231 0.11 19.18 -9.00
C LEU A 231 1.33 18.33 -8.68
N PRO A 232 2.43 18.87 -8.08
CA PRO A 232 3.51 18.03 -7.59
C PRO A 232 3.08 17.09 -6.45
N ALA A 233 2.21 17.52 -5.51
CA ALA A 233 1.69 16.66 -4.47
C ALA A 233 0.90 15.47 -5.03
N LEU A 234 0.08 15.69 -6.06
CA LEU A 234 -0.65 14.64 -6.78
C LEU A 234 0.32 13.62 -7.41
N GLY A 235 1.40 14.11 -8.04
CA GLY A 235 2.41 13.23 -8.64
C GLY A 235 3.16 12.39 -7.60
N VAL A 236 3.54 13.00 -6.48
CA VAL A 236 4.20 12.29 -5.37
C VAL A 236 3.25 11.30 -4.72
N GLY A 237 2.01 11.69 -4.42
CA GLY A 237 1.00 10.80 -3.83
C GLY A 237 0.74 9.60 -4.73
N PHE A 238 0.41 9.82 -5.99
CA PHE A 238 0.21 8.69 -6.92
C PHE A 238 1.44 7.78 -7.02
N GLY A 239 2.65 8.35 -7.01
CA GLY A 239 3.89 7.58 -6.98
C GLY A 239 4.05 6.75 -5.72
N LEU A 240 3.75 7.32 -4.53
CA LEU A 240 3.78 6.61 -3.26
C LEU A 240 2.73 5.50 -3.20
N PHE A 241 1.51 5.78 -3.65
CA PHE A 241 0.45 4.77 -3.72
C PHE A 241 0.87 3.57 -4.57
N LEU A 242 1.37 3.80 -5.79
CA LEU A 242 1.88 2.72 -6.65
C LEU A 242 3.06 1.98 -6.01
N CYS A 243 3.97 2.69 -5.37
CA CYS A 243 5.07 2.09 -4.63
C CYS A 243 4.54 1.17 -3.52
N GLY A 244 3.52 1.60 -2.76
CA GLY A 244 2.86 0.79 -1.74
C GLY A 244 2.18 -0.46 -2.30
N VAL A 245 1.44 -0.31 -3.40
CA VAL A 245 0.81 -1.44 -4.12
C VAL A 245 1.85 -2.44 -4.59
N LEU A 246 2.94 -1.97 -5.24
CA LEU A 246 4.02 -2.84 -5.74
C LEU A 246 4.79 -3.48 -4.59
N PHE A 247 5.09 -2.75 -3.52
CA PHE A 247 5.75 -3.28 -2.34
C PHE A 247 4.94 -4.41 -1.70
N ALA A 248 3.63 -4.20 -1.52
CA ALA A 248 2.74 -5.22 -0.99
C ALA A 248 2.68 -6.46 -1.89
N TYR A 249 2.55 -6.26 -3.21
CA TYR A 249 2.41 -7.35 -4.16
C TYR A 249 3.70 -8.16 -4.33
N LEU A 250 4.88 -7.50 -4.44
CA LEU A 250 6.15 -8.15 -4.75
C LEU A 250 6.87 -8.72 -3.51
N TRP A 251 6.68 -8.11 -2.35
CA TRP A 251 7.45 -8.46 -1.14
C TRP A 251 6.57 -8.96 0.00
N VAL A 252 5.56 -8.19 0.38
CA VAL A 252 4.80 -8.53 1.59
C VAL A 252 3.92 -9.76 1.35
N LEU A 253 3.19 -9.78 0.23
CA LEU A 253 2.28 -10.88 -0.09
C LEU A 253 2.99 -12.23 -0.20
N PRO A 254 4.12 -12.38 -0.95
CA PRO A 254 4.87 -13.63 -0.96
C PRO A 254 5.39 -14.04 0.42
N SER A 255 5.91 -13.10 1.22
CA SER A 255 6.43 -13.38 2.57
C SER A 255 5.34 -13.90 3.52
N VAL A 256 4.14 -13.32 3.45
CA VAL A 256 2.98 -13.78 4.24
C VAL A 256 2.54 -15.17 3.79
N LEU A 257 2.47 -15.42 2.48
CA LEU A 257 2.10 -16.74 1.95
C LEU A 257 3.12 -17.81 2.33
N GLU A 258 4.42 -17.50 2.26
CA GLU A 258 5.49 -18.39 2.66
C GLU A 258 5.43 -18.73 4.15
N PHE A 259 5.17 -17.71 4.98
CA PHE A 259 4.99 -17.91 6.42
C PHE A 259 3.83 -18.87 6.72
N PHE A 260 2.65 -18.64 6.16
CA PHE A 260 1.49 -19.51 6.40
C PHE A 260 1.68 -20.90 5.82
N TYR A 261 2.34 -21.01 4.66
CA TYR A 261 2.65 -22.31 4.07
C TYR A 261 3.57 -23.12 4.97
N SER A 262 4.69 -22.54 5.41
CA SER A 262 5.67 -23.18 6.28
C SER A 262 5.10 -23.52 7.66
N TYR A 263 4.25 -22.62 8.20
CA TYR A 263 3.58 -22.84 9.47
C TYR A 263 2.61 -24.03 9.40
N GLY A 264 1.76 -24.09 8.36
CA GLY A 264 0.86 -25.22 8.14
C GLY A 264 1.60 -26.55 7.98
N GLU A 265 2.72 -26.54 7.23
CA GLU A 265 3.56 -27.73 7.05
C GLU A 265 4.19 -28.20 8.37
N SER A 266 4.65 -27.26 9.23
CA SER A 266 5.21 -27.59 10.55
C SER A 266 4.21 -28.25 11.48
N MET A 267 2.92 -27.96 11.30
CA MET A 267 1.81 -28.59 12.04
C MET A 267 1.31 -29.89 11.40
N GLY A 268 1.85 -30.30 10.25
CA GLY A 268 1.41 -31.49 9.52
C GLY A 268 0.04 -31.31 8.82
N ILE A 269 -0.37 -30.06 8.58
CA ILE A 269 -1.64 -29.73 7.92
C ILE A 269 -1.38 -29.59 6.41
N ALA A 270 -2.21 -30.22 5.57
CA ALA A 270 -2.18 -30.02 4.14
C ALA A 270 -2.65 -28.61 3.78
N ASN A 271 -1.82 -27.86 3.04
CA ASN A 271 -2.12 -26.49 2.64
C ASN A 271 -3.04 -26.49 1.40
N GLU A 272 -4.34 -26.61 1.60
CA GLU A 272 -5.37 -26.51 0.56
C GLU A 272 -6.06 -25.14 0.65
N TRP A 273 -5.52 -24.15 -0.04
CA TRP A 273 -6.06 -22.79 0.01
C TRP A 273 -7.14 -22.57 -1.07
N ARG A 274 -8.29 -22.06 -0.66
CA ARG A 274 -9.37 -21.72 -1.58
C ARG A 274 -9.06 -20.40 -2.28
N ILE A 275 -9.22 -20.38 -3.61
CA ILE A 275 -8.90 -19.22 -4.44
C ILE A 275 -9.65 -17.96 -4.00
N GLY A 276 -10.91 -18.11 -3.57
CA GLY A 276 -11.72 -16.98 -3.13
C GLY A 276 -11.19 -16.26 -1.92
N TYR A 277 -10.70 -17.00 -0.91
CA TYR A 277 -10.08 -16.42 0.27
C TYR A 277 -8.74 -15.78 -0.07
N TYR A 278 -7.91 -16.46 -0.84
CA TYR A 278 -6.63 -15.92 -1.29
C TYR A 278 -6.80 -14.62 -2.06
N LEU A 279 -7.62 -14.59 -3.10
CA LEU A 279 -7.82 -13.38 -3.92
C LEU A 279 -8.41 -12.24 -3.11
N SER A 280 -9.38 -12.52 -2.21
CA SER A 280 -9.92 -11.50 -1.33
C SER A 280 -8.85 -10.93 -0.39
N PHE A 281 -8.02 -11.80 0.19
CA PHE A 281 -6.89 -11.41 1.02
C PHE A 281 -5.89 -10.57 0.22
N ALA A 282 -5.40 -11.08 -0.91
CA ALA A 282 -4.38 -10.44 -1.72
C ALA A 282 -4.81 -9.06 -2.22
N THR A 283 -6.04 -8.93 -2.75
CA THR A 283 -6.57 -7.65 -3.25
C THR A 283 -6.76 -6.64 -2.14
N GLN A 284 -7.39 -7.04 -1.04
CA GLN A 284 -7.62 -6.15 0.10
C GLN A 284 -6.29 -5.69 0.72
N PHE A 285 -5.37 -6.61 0.93
CA PHE A 285 -4.08 -6.35 1.54
C PHE A 285 -3.24 -5.38 0.68
N THR A 286 -3.17 -5.63 -0.62
CA THR A 286 -2.43 -4.77 -1.56
C THR A 286 -3.00 -3.36 -1.63
N LEU A 287 -4.33 -3.21 -1.63
CA LEU A 287 -4.99 -1.90 -1.64
C LEU A 287 -4.72 -1.12 -0.35
N ILE A 288 -4.81 -1.80 0.79
CA ILE A 288 -4.53 -1.20 2.11
C ILE A 288 -3.11 -0.66 2.17
N PHE A 289 -2.11 -1.43 1.71
CA PHE A 289 -0.74 -0.95 1.63
C PHE A 289 -0.61 0.29 0.74
N GLY A 290 -1.25 0.29 -0.43
CA GLY A 290 -1.29 1.47 -1.29
C GLY A 290 -1.80 2.71 -0.55
N LEU A 291 -2.92 2.58 0.18
CA LEU A 291 -3.48 3.67 0.98
C LEU A 291 -2.58 4.08 2.17
N CYS A 292 -1.93 3.11 2.83
CA CYS A 292 -1.00 3.41 3.92
C CYS A 292 0.20 4.22 3.45
N PHE A 293 0.66 4.01 2.22
CA PHE A 293 1.75 4.79 1.64
C PHE A 293 1.39 6.24 1.33
N GLU A 294 0.10 6.61 1.38
CA GLU A 294 -0.35 8.00 1.31
C GLU A 294 -0.17 8.77 2.63
N LEU A 295 0.17 8.10 3.74
CA LEU A 295 0.37 8.77 5.03
C LEU A 295 1.28 10.01 4.95
N PRO A 296 2.44 10.00 4.26
CA PRO A 296 3.29 11.18 4.16
C PRO A 296 2.62 12.36 3.45
N VAL A 297 1.81 12.09 2.41
CA VAL A 297 1.08 13.13 1.67
C VAL A 297 -0.07 13.69 2.51
N VAL A 298 -0.81 12.81 3.19
CA VAL A 298 -1.88 13.22 4.11
C VAL A 298 -1.32 14.11 5.22
N VAL A 299 -0.23 13.68 5.87
CA VAL A 299 0.44 14.47 6.92
C VAL A 299 0.94 15.80 6.37
N TRP A 300 1.56 15.82 5.19
CA TRP A 300 2.03 17.04 4.55
C TRP A 300 0.89 18.04 4.31
N VAL A 301 -0.28 17.56 3.83
CA VAL A 301 -1.47 18.39 3.67
C VAL A 301 -1.95 18.94 5.00
N LEU A 302 -2.01 18.11 6.06
CA LEU A 302 -2.44 18.54 7.40
C LEU A 302 -1.49 19.57 8.01
N VAL A 303 -0.18 19.46 7.75
CA VAL A 303 0.81 20.48 8.14
C VAL A 303 0.58 21.79 7.39
N LYS A 304 0.26 21.75 6.09
CA LYS A 304 -0.02 22.94 5.28
C LYS A 304 -1.27 23.68 5.71
N ILE A 305 -2.30 22.96 6.17
CA ILE A 305 -3.53 23.55 6.70
C ILE A 305 -3.32 24.08 8.15
N GLY A 306 -2.16 23.79 8.77
CA GLY A 306 -1.87 24.22 10.14
C GLY A 306 -2.50 23.35 11.23
N LEU A 307 -3.09 22.18 10.86
CA LEU A 307 -3.65 21.23 11.83
C LEU A 307 -2.56 20.40 12.53
N LEU A 308 -1.44 20.14 11.87
CA LEU A 308 -0.29 19.45 12.43
C LEU A 308 0.95 20.33 12.32
N ASN A 309 1.82 20.22 13.31
CA ASN A 309 3.16 20.80 13.29
C ASN A 309 4.19 19.76 13.73
N TYR A 310 5.46 20.02 13.42
CA TYR A 310 6.58 19.13 13.76
C TYR A 310 6.63 18.83 15.27
N GLU A 311 6.44 19.82 16.12
CA GLU A 311 6.54 19.70 17.58
C GLU A 311 5.47 18.76 18.14
N LEU A 312 4.22 18.93 17.68
CA LEU A 312 3.11 18.05 18.07
C LEU A 312 3.39 16.61 17.65
N MET A 313 3.78 16.40 16.38
CA MET A 313 4.05 15.05 15.86
C MET A 313 5.22 14.38 16.58
N SER A 314 6.31 15.14 16.83
CA SER A 314 7.47 14.62 17.54
C SER A 314 7.16 14.25 18.98
N ARG A 315 6.37 15.05 19.68
CA ARG A 315 5.96 14.81 21.08
C ARG A 315 4.98 13.63 21.21
N THR A 316 4.16 13.39 20.19
CA THR A 316 3.13 12.33 20.21
C THR A 316 3.56 11.04 19.54
N ARG A 317 4.84 10.84 19.22
CA ARG A 317 5.38 9.65 18.53
C ARG A 317 4.91 8.33 19.15
N GLY A 318 5.03 8.19 20.47
CA GLY A 318 4.63 6.98 21.16
C GLY A 318 3.15 6.64 20.98
N TYR A 319 2.28 7.63 21.08
CA TYR A 319 0.83 7.43 20.86
C TYR A 319 0.52 7.11 19.40
N ALA A 320 1.22 7.72 18.44
CA ALA A 320 1.07 7.44 17.02
C ALA A 320 1.48 6.00 16.70
N VAL A 321 2.60 5.50 17.23
CA VAL A 321 3.02 4.11 17.07
C VAL A 321 1.97 3.14 17.60
N VAL A 322 1.43 3.38 18.79
CA VAL A 322 0.34 2.57 19.34
C VAL A 322 -0.90 2.61 18.45
N ALA A 323 -1.29 3.79 17.99
CA ALA A 323 -2.44 3.96 17.08
C ALA A 323 -2.22 3.21 15.75
N ILE A 324 -1.01 3.26 15.18
CA ILE A 324 -0.65 2.52 13.96
C ILE A 324 -0.75 1.01 14.20
N VAL A 325 -0.23 0.48 15.31
CA VAL A 325 -0.32 -0.95 15.63
C VAL A 325 -1.77 -1.38 15.81
N VAL A 326 -2.58 -0.60 16.52
CA VAL A 326 -4.02 -0.87 16.68
C VAL A 326 -4.74 -0.83 15.33
N LEU A 327 -4.45 0.18 14.51
CA LEU A 327 -5.03 0.30 13.16
C LEU A 327 -4.62 -0.90 12.30
N ALA A 328 -3.35 -1.27 12.31
CA ALA A 328 -2.85 -2.45 11.60
C ALA A 328 -3.57 -3.73 12.08
N ALA A 329 -3.78 -3.90 13.39
CA ALA A 329 -4.50 -5.06 13.93
C ALA A 329 -5.98 -5.13 13.51
N VAL A 330 -6.65 -3.98 13.32
CA VAL A 330 -8.04 -3.91 12.84
C VAL A 330 -8.12 -4.21 11.34
N ILE A 331 -7.12 -3.77 10.59
CA ILE A 331 -7.09 -3.85 9.13
C ILE A 331 -6.63 -5.24 8.66
N THR A 332 -5.67 -5.87 9.37
CA THR A 332 -5.19 -7.22 9.00
C THR A 332 -6.32 -8.24 9.14
N PRO A 333 -6.61 -9.02 8.09
CA PRO A 333 -7.67 -10.05 8.15
C PRO A 333 -7.27 -11.27 8.98
N THR A 334 -6.01 -11.37 9.39
CA THR A 334 -5.43 -12.48 10.16
C THR A 334 -4.92 -11.98 11.52
N PRO A 335 -5.29 -12.64 12.64
CA PRO A 335 -4.89 -12.21 13.99
C PRO A 335 -3.50 -12.72 14.37
N ASP A 336 -2.54 -12.75 13.45
CA ASP A 336 -1.19 -13.22 13.71
C ASP A 336 -0.18 -12.07 13.84
N ALA A 337 0.82 -12.25 14.71
CA ALA A 337 1.82 -11.24 15.00
C ALA A 337 2.77 -10.97 13.81
N PHE A 338 2.98 -11.94 12.93
CA PHE A 338 3.88 -11.80 11.80
C PHE A 338 3.27 -10.87 10.75
N THR A 339 2.03 -11.12 10.31
CA THR A 339 1.32 -10.28 9.34
C THR A 339 1.07 -8.88 9.90
N LEU A 340 0.74 -8.80 11.22
CA LEU A 340 0.61 -7.52 11.92
C LEU A 340 1.92 -6.73 11.87
N GLY A 341 3.06 -7.35 12.18
CA GLY A 341 4.37 -6.72 12.12
C GLY A 341 4.76 -6.27 10.71
N LEU A 342 4.49 -7.09 9.71
CA LEU A 342 4.73 -6.75 8.29
C LEU A 342 3.93 -5.54 7.81
N LEU A 343 2.73 -5.28 8.36
CA LEU A 343 1.94 -4.09 8.05
C LEU A 343 2.36 -2.89 8.92
N ALA A 344 2.52 -3.10 10.23
CA ALA A 344 2.79 -2.01 11.16
C ALA A 344 4.16 -1.37 10.95
N LEU A 345 5.21 -2.18 10.67
CA LEU A 345 6.58 -1.67 10.53
C LEU A 345 6.74 -0.68 9.37
N PRO A 346 6.28 -0.95 8.14
CA PRO A 346 6.30 0.05 7.06
C PRO A 346 5.49 1.31 7.40
N MET A 347 4.33 1.17 8.07
CA MET A 347 3.52 2.31 8.47
C MET A 347 4.24 3.20 9.50
N ILE A 348 4.94 2.61 10.47
CA ILE A 348 5.76 3.35 11.43
C ILE A 348 6.89 4.08 10.71
N LEU A 349 7.58 3.43 9.77
CA LEU A 349 8.63 4.06 8.96
C LEU A 349 8.09 5.24 8.13
N LEU A 350 6.91 5.09 7.52
CA LEU A 350 6.26 6.17 6.77
C LEU A 350 5.84 7.33 7.68
N TYR A 351 5.40 7.05 8.90
CA TYR A 351 5.11 8.07 9.89
C TYR A 351 6.37 8.85 10.30
N GLU A 352 7.48 8.16 10.59
CA GLU A 352 8.78 8.81 10.86
C GLU A 352 9.26 9.65 9.66
N LEU A 353 9.11 9.13 8.44
CA LEU A 353 9.39 9.90 7.22
C LEU A 353 8.54 11.17 7.16
N SER A 354 7.26 11.09 7.56
CA SER A 354 6.34 12.23 7.60
C SER A 354 6.79 13.30 8.61
N ILE A 355 7.30 12.90 9.77
CA ILE A 355 7.88 13.82 10.77
C ILE A 355 9.11 14.54 10.18
N TRP A 356 9.97 13.82 9.45
CA TRP A 356 11.13 14.41 8.78
C TRP A 356 10.71 15.44 7.73
N LEU A 357 9.70 15.12 6.93
CA LEU A 357 9.16 16.06 5.95
C LEU A 357 8.58 17.31 6.62
N ALA A 358 7.85 17.17 7.72
CA ALA A 358 7.31 18.26 8.50
C ALA A 358 8.44 19.16 9.08
N TRP A 359 9.52 18.56 9.56
CA TRP A 359 10.68 19.27 10.06
C TRP A 359 11.39 20.11 8.96
N PHE A 360 11.58 19.53 7.78
CA PHE A 360 12.16 20.25 6.64
C PHE A 360 11.28 21.43 6.21
N ASP A 361 9.95 21.22 6.19
CA ASP A 361 9.00 22.28 5.83
C ASP A 361 9.02 23.41 6.87
N ALA A 362 8.97 23.09 8.16
CA ALA A 362 9.05 24.07 9.26
C ALA A 362 10.36 24.88 9.19
N ARG A 363 11.50 24.21 8.94
CA ARG A 363 12.80 24.89 8.78
C ARG A 363 12.83 25.82 7.55
N SER A 364 12.17 25.40 6.47
CA SER A 364 12.08 26.20 5.25
C SER A 364 11.18 27.44 5.45
N GLN A 365 10.09 27.29 6.19
CA GLN A 365 9.20 28.40 6.54
C GLN A 365 9.91 29.43 7.43
N LYS A 366 10.55 29.02 8.51
CA LYS A 366 11.32 29.92 9.38
C LYS A 366 12.37 30.73 8.59
N LYS A 367 13.07 30.11 7.63
CA LYS A 367 14.02 30.81 6.78
C LYS A 367 13.37 31.82 5.82
N ARG A 368 12.15 31.56 5.36
CA ARG A 368 11.40 32.50 4.51
C ARG A 368 10.92 33.70 5.33
N GLU A 369 10.34 33.44 6.50
CA GLU A 369 9.88 34.46 7.43
C GLU A 369 11.03 35.41 7.82
N GLN A 370 12.20 34.88 8.18
CA GLN A 370 13.38 35.68 8.49
C GLN A 370 13.83 36.57 7.32
N LYS A 371 13.83 36.01 6.09
CA LYS A 371 14.18 36.80 4.89
C LYS A 371 13.17 37.89 4.56
N GLU A 372 11.88 37.60 4.77
CA GLU A 372 10.79 38.56 4.56
C GLU A 372 10.87 39.69 5.61
N GLU A 373 11.16 39.33 6.84
CA GLU A 373 11.36 40.29 7.94
C GLU A 373 12.59 41.18 7.71
N GLU A 374 13.76 40.58 7.32
CA GLU A 374 14.93 41.32 6.91
C GLU A 374 14.64 42.25 5.72
N ALA A 375 13.90 41.78 4.71
CA ALA A 375 13.56 42.61 3.55
C ALA A 375 12.56 43.71 3.92
N ARG A 376 11.66 43.46 4.90
CA ARG A 376 10.73 44.48 5.43
C ARG A 376 11.49 45.57 6.19
N LEU A 377 12.39 45.15 7.06
CA LEU A 377 13.28 46.08 7.80
C LEU A 377 14.15 46.91 6.87
N ALA A 378 14.77 46.30 5.86
CA ALA A 378 15.56 46.99 4.85
C ALA A 378 14.75 48.04 4.07
N ARG A 379 13.46 47.73 3.76
CA ARG A 379 12.53 48.67 3.10
C ARG A 379 12.19 49.85 4.01
N LEU A 380 11.95 49.59 5.30
CA LEU A 380 11.65 50.64 6.27
C LEU A 380 12.85 51.56 6.47
N LEU A 381 14.06 51.01 6.53
CA LEU A 381 15.30 51.77 6.67
C LEU A 381 15.70 52.54 5.40
N SER A 382 15.22 52.09 4.22
CA SER A 382 15.49 52.76 2.94
C SER A 382 14.47 53.82 2.56
N GLN A 383 13.39 54.02 3.33
CA GLN A 383 12.47 55.13 3.13
C GLN A 383 13.14 56.42 3.66
N PRO A 384 13.30 57.44 2.79
CA PRO A 384 13.79 58.73 3.30
C PRO A 384 12.79 59.29 4.31
N PRO A 385 13.25 59.98 5.35
CA PRO A 385 12.36 60.63 6.29
C PRO A 385 11.39 61.52 5.50
N THR A 386 10.09 61.25 5.67
CA THR A 386 9.04 62.07 5.04
C THR A 386 9.19 63.47 5.64
N ASP A 387 9.76 64.37 4.86
CA ASP A 387 9.73 65.81 5.18
C ASP A 387 8.26 66.26 5.19
N THR A 388 7.70 66.29 6.36
CA THR A 388 6.44 66.97 6.63
C THR A 388 6.66 68.45 6.46
N HIS A 389 6.48 68.97 5.25
CA HIS A 389 6.32 70.39 5.06
C HIS A 389 5.09 70.86 5.85
N THR A 390 5.42 71.53 6.93
CA THR A 390 4.59 72.36 7.78
C THR A 390 3.71 73.29 6.98
N SER A 391 2.41 73.20 7.14
CA SER A 391 1.56 74.35 7.13
C SER A 391 1.20 74.69 8.58
N HIS A 392 1.53 75.93 8.96
CA HIS A 392 1.27 76.54 10.25
C HIS A 392 -0.15 76.29 10.72
N ASP A 393 -0.29 75.76 11.92
CA ASP A 393 -1.15 76.34 12.94
C ASP A 393 -0.76 75.79 14.32
N ASN A 394 -0.71 76.68 15.30
CA ASN A 394 -0.35 76.54 16.69
C ASN A 394 -1.05 75.33 17.35
N GLU A 395 -0.28 74.39 17.91
CA GLU A 395 -0.55 73.92 19.29
C GLU A 395 0.60 73.06 19.84
N LYS A 396 0.95 73.32 21.06
CA LYS A 396 1.87 72.75 22.02
C LYS A 396 2.58 71.41 21.70
N ASP A 397 3.87 71.45 21.74
CA ASP A 397 4.86 70.38 21.86
C ASP A 397 4.57 69.46 23.09
N PRO A 398 4.47 68.13 22.85
CA PRO A 398 4.85 67.18 23.87
C PRO A 398 5.99 66.27 23.37
N SER A 399 7.17 66.66 23.78
CA SER A 399 8.22 65.76 24.30
C SER A 399 8.80 64.63 23.42
N SER A 400 10.04 64.78 23.21
CA SER A 400 11.14 63.86 22.89
C SER A 400 11.18 62.51 23.64
N THR A 401 10.09 61.99 24.15
CA THR A 401 10.04 60.80 25.02
C THR A 401 9.79 59.47 24.28
N ASP A 402 9.30 59.52 23.05
CA ASP A 402 8.80 58.28 22.38
C ASP A 402 9.93 57.51 21.66
N LEU A 403 11.05 58.09 21.34
CA LEU A 403 12.16 57.37 20.66
C LEU A 403 13.06 56.62 21.64
N ASP A 404 13.24 57.11 22.84
CA ASP A 404 14.01 56.44 23.89
C ASP A 404 13.27 55.27 24.49
N ASP A 405 11.90 55.32 24.56
CA ASP A 405 11.06 54.20 25.01
C ASP A 405 11.01 53.07 24.00
N LEU A 406 11.01 53.36 22.70
CA LEU A 406 11.13 52.37 21.64
C LEU A 406 12.47 51.66 21.62
N HIS A 407 13.55 52.39 21.86
CA HIS A 407 14.90 51.85 21.93
C HIS A 407 15.10 50.97 23.17
N SER A 408 14.57 51.38 24.31
CA SER A 408 14.61 50.62 25.56
C SER A 408 13.76 49.33 25.49
N SER A 409 12.60 49.38 24.83
CA SER A 409 11.75 48.19 24.56
C SER A 409 12.49 47.19 23.67
N TYR A 410 13.19 47.66 22.61
CA TYR A 410 13.91 46.79 21.70
C TYR A 410 15.12 46.11 22.37
N GLU A 411 15.87 46.81 23.21
CA GLU A 411 16.95 46.21 23.98
C GLU A 411 16.45 45.20 25.04
N SER A 412 15.28 45.43 25.64
CA SER A 412 14.70 44.48 26.57
C SER A 412 14.24 43.17 25.89
N TYR A 413 13.64 43.23 24.71
CA TYR A 413 13.29 42.04 23.91
C TYR A 413 14.53 41.25 23.47
N ARG A 414 15.57 41.92 23.05
CA ARG A 414 16.82 41.27 22.64
C ARG A 414 17.56 40.57 23.79
N THR A 415 17.47 41.13 25.00
CA THR A 415 18.04 40.51 26.20
C THR A 415 17.20 39.34 26.71
N GLU A 416 15.89 39.33 26.55
CA GLU A 416 15.06 38.18 26.85
C GLU A 416 15.30 37.04 25.87
N GLU A 417 15.37 37.31 24.57
CA GLU A 417 15.63 36.28 23.54
C GLU A 417 17.00 35.60 23.72
N ASN A 418 18.03 36.36 24.11
CA ASN A 418 19.35 35.79 24.42
C ASN A 418 19.32 34.93 25.70
N ARG A 419 18.52 35.30 26.72
CA ARG A 419 18.32 34.48 27.92
C ARG A 419 17.54 33.19 27.68
N GLU A 420 16.61 33.21 26.76
CA GLU A 420 15.90 32.00 26.36
C GLU A 420 16.81 31.04 25.60
N ARG A 421 17.64 31.54 24.69
CA ARG A 421 18.66 30.73 23.98
C ARG A 421 19.65 30.08 24.94
N GLU A 422 20.16 30.84 25.95
CA GLU A 422 21.08 30.31 26.97
C GLU A 422 20.39 29.24 27.87
N ARG A 423 19.07 29.32 28.08
CA ARG A 423 18.32 28.31 28.83
C ARG A 423 18.13 27.05 28.00
N ASP A 424 17.80 27.17 26.71
CA ASP A 424 17.65 26.03 25.79
C ASP A 424 18.96 25.27 25.61
N ASP A 425 20.09 26.00 25.43
CA ASP A 425 21.42 25.39 25.33
C ASP A 425 21.84 24.70 26.63
N SER A 426 21.45 25.23 27.79
CA SER A 426 21.75 24.63 29.10
C SER A 426 20.84 23.39 29.39
N GLN A 427 19.63 23.34 28.88
CA GLN A 427 18.77 22.15 28.98
C GLN A 427 19.23 21.04 28.04
N GLU A 428 19.64 21.37 26.82
CA GLU A 428 20.17 20.41 25.85
C GLU A 428 21.51 19.79 26.30
N SER A 429 22.30 20.52 27.07
CA SER A 429 23.56 20.03 27.65
C SER A 429 23.34 19.12 28.88
N SER A 430 22.25 19.29 29.63
CA SER A 430 21.93 18.45 30.79
C SER A 430 21.26 17.10 30.38
N GLU A 431 20.51 17.09 29.29
CA GLU A 431 19.92 15.84 28.75
C GLU A 431 20.93 14.93 28.02
N ARG A 432 22.10 15.45 27.68
CA ARG A 432 23.20 14.64 27.10
C ARG A 432 24.13 14.02 28.15
N SER A 433 23.92 14.29 29.44
CA SER A 433 24.76 13.80 30.53
C SER A 433 24.05 12.77 31.45
N GLU A 434 22.81 12.40 31.15
CA GLU A 434 22.11 11.23 31.69
C GLU A 434 21.89 10.16 30.58
#